data_28c41cff8b1353415d6d0740ac1fdf85
#
_entry.id   28c41cff8b1353415d6d0740ac1fdf85
#
_cell.length_a   1.000
_cell.length_b   1.000
_cell.length_c   1.000
_cell.angle_alpha   90.00
_cell.angle_beta   90.00
_cell.angle_gamma   90.00
#
_symmetry.space_group_name_H-M   'P 1'
#
loop_
_entity.id
_entity.type
_entity.pdbx_description
1 polymer ?
#
loop_
_entity_poly.entity_id
_entity_poly.type
_entity_poly.pdbx_seq_one_letter_code
_entity_poly.pdbx_strand_id
1 'polypeptide(L)'
;MKISSAESINAVIIGASGYAGSELARLVAAHPALALAGIYVSESSNDAGKPLAQLYPRLRDVVNQPLQPLGEQQLAHIKQTAQVVFIATEHDVAALLVSALHDGNKLIVDLSGAHRLASASDYERYYGFEHPFEAALNQAVYGLAEWYTDELAQAQLIAVPGCYPTASLLVLKPLASLLANLPVIINAVSGVTGAGRKPKQNTLGAELSLQAYGVFSHRHQPEIERYSARAVVFTPHLGNFKRGILASIYATVADDVSHQDVEQAFSVYQKQPCVRVGHQHTPAIQDVEHTGYCDIGWHLNGRQLIVFAAIDNLLKGAASQAVQCVNLRLGLPQTVGLPL
;
A
#
# COMPACT_ATOMS: atom_id res chain seq x y z
N MET A 1 -20.06 -12.42 -2.79
CA MET A 1 -20.70 -12.81 -1.51
C MET A 1 -21.62 -11.66 -1.12
N LYS A 2 -22.95 -11.87 -1.13
CA LYS A 2 -23.90 -10.82 -0.68
C LYS A 2 -24.01 -10.94 0.84
N ILE A 3 -23.62 -9.87 1.55
CA ILE A 3 -23.70 -9.83 3.02
C ILE A 3 -25.19 -9.66 3.37
N SER A 4 -25.75 -10.62 4.11
CA SER A 4 -26.97 -10.38 4.85
C SER A 4 -26.63 -9.50 6.04
N SER A 5 -27.48 -8.55 6.39
CA SER A 5 -27.24 -7.45 7.33
C SER A 5 -26.99 -7.83 8.81
N ALA A 6 -26.51 -9.04 9.11
CA ALA A 6 -26.43 -9.58 10.48
C ALA A 6 -25.08 -10.24 10.86
N GLU A 7 -24.16 -10.53 9.95
CA GLU A 7 -22.89 -11.20 10.31
C GLU A 7 -21.69 -10.37 9.90
N SER A 8 -20.87 -9.99 10.89
CA SER A 8 -19.57 -9.35 10.65
C SER A 8 -18.58 -10.38 10.07
N ILE A 9 -17.75 -9.94 9.12
CA ILE A 9 -16.75 -10.76 8.43
C ILE A 9 -15.51 -10.88 9.31
N ASN A 10 -15.12 -12.12 9.63
CA ASN A 10 -13.94 -12.39 10.43
C ASN A 10 -12.66 -12.03 9.67
N ALA A 11 -11.95 -11.04 10.15
CA ALA A 11 -10.68 -10.57 9.62
C ALA A 11 -9.55 -10.82 10.62
N VAL A 12 -8.41 -11.32 10.13
CA VAL A 12 -7.20 -11.50 10.93
C VAL A 12 -6.04 -10.73 10.33
N ILE A 13 -5.08 -10.35 11.16
CA ILE A 13 -3.90 -9.59 10.72
C ILE A 13 -2.65 -10.35 11.16
N ILE A 14 -1.81 -10.74 10.21
CA ILE A 14 -0.50 -11.35 10.44
C ILE A 14 0.57 -10.26 10.22
N GLY A 15 1.43 -10.05 11.22
CA GLY A 15 2.39 -8.95 11.24
C GLY A 15 1.86 -7.68 11.93
N ALA A 16 0.91 -7.83 12.86
CA ALA A 16 0.21 -6.73 13.53
C ALA A 16 1.11 -5.81 14.38
N SER A 17 2.29 -6.27 14.83
CA SER A 17 3.24 -5.46 15.60
C SER A 17 3.99 -4.42 14.76
N GLY A 18 3.96 -4.50 13.42
CA GLY A 18 4.52 -3.50 12.51
C GLY A 18 3.70 -2.22 12.44
N TYR A 19 4.28 -1.15 11.87
CA TYR A 19 3.56 0.13 11.73
C TYR A 19 2.30 -0.01 10.86
N ALA A 20 2.38 -0.63 9.68
CA ALA A 20 1.23 -0.87 8.82
C ALA A 20 0.22 -1.82 9.47
N GLY A 21 0.70 -2.89 10.12
CA GLY A 21 -0.16 -3.84 10.85
C GLY A 21 -0.94 -3.18 11.99
N SER A 22 -0.32 -2.25 12.73
CA SER A 22 -1.01 -1.50 13.79
C SER A 22 -2.09 -0.54 13.28
N GLU A 23 -1.86 0.07 12.11
CA GLU A 23 -2.90 0.88 11.45
C GLU A 23 -4.04 0.00 10.92
N LEU A 24 -3.73 -1.16 10.32
CA LEU A 24 -4.75 -2.14 9.93
C LEU A 24 -5.61 -2.58 11.12
N ALA A 25 -4.97 -2.91 12.25
CA ALA A 25 -5.69 -3.33 13.45
C ALA A 25 -6.68 -2.25 13.92
N ARG A 26 -6.25 -0.97 13.88
CA ARG A 26 -7.12 0.18 14.19
C ARG A 26 -8.30 0.29 13.22
N LEU A 27 -8.02 0.22 11.91
CA LEU A 27 -9.05 0.36 10.87
C LEU A 27 -10.04 -0.80 10.92
N VAL A 28 -9.56 -2.04 11.02
CA VAL A 28 -10.42 -3.23 11.07
C VAL A 28 -11.28 -3.25 12.34
N ALA A 29 -10.71 -2.87 13.50
CA ALA A 29 -11.48 -2.80 14.76
C ALA A 29 -12.60 -1.76 14.73
N ALA A 30 -12.42 -0.68 13.96
CA ALA A 30 -13.43 0.37 13.80
C ALA A 30 -14.36 0.15 12.59
N HIS A 31 -14.14 -0.89 11.79
CA HIS A 31 -14.87 -1.11 10.54
C HIS A 31 -16.25 -1.73 10.80
N PRO A 32 -17.34 -1.18 10.26
CA PRO A 32 -18.70 -1.64 10.59
C PRO A 32 -19.04 -3.05 10.07
N ALA A 33 -18.32 -3.55 9.06
CA ALA A 33 -18.59 -4.86 8.45
C ALA A 33 -17.51 -5.91 8.76
N LEU A 34 -16.39 -5.55 9.40
CA LEU A 34 -15.31 -6.46 9.75
C LEU A 34 -15.25 -6.68 11.26
N ALA A 35 -15.00 -7.92 11.69
CA ALA A 35 -14.65 -8.24 13.06
C ALA A 35 -13.16 -8.58 13.14
N LEU A 36 -12.40 -7.89 13.96
CA LEU A 36 -10.99 -8.22 14.22
C LEU A 36 -10.91 -9.50 15.06
N ALA A 37 -10.85 -10.66 14.39
CA ALA A 37 -10.90 -11.97 15.02
C ALA A 37 -9.55 -12.40 15.63
N GLY A 38 -8.43 -11.84 15.17
CA GLY A 38 -7.11 -12.12 15.74
C GLY A 38 -6.00 -11.29 15.13
N ILE A 39 -4.95 -11.06 15.93
CA ILE A 39 -3.74 -10.35 15.54
C ILE A 39 -2.51 -11.19 15.86
N TYR A 40 -1.65 -11.40 14.86
CA TYR A 40 -0.57 -12.37 14.94
C TYR A 40 0.80 -11.76 14.68
N VAL A 41 1.81 -12.33 15.32
CA VAL A 41 3.24 -12.07 15.11
C VAL A 41 3.98 -13.38 14.89
N SER A 42 5.25 -13.35 14.44
CA SER A 42 6.04 -14.57 14.35
C SER A 42 6.13 -15.27 15.71
N GLU A 43 6.23 -16.59 15.71
CA GLU A 43 6.33 -17.41 16.92
C GLU A 43 7.52 -16.99 17.81
N SER A 44 8.64 -16.60 17.18
CA SER A 44 9.85 -16.11 17.85
C SER A 44 9.83 -14.61 18.20
N SER A 45 8.70 -13.92 18.03
CA SER A 45 8.63 -12.48 18.28
C SER A 45 8.69 -12.16 19.77
N ASN A 46 9.54 -11.20 20.13
CA ASN A 46 9.58 -10.63 21.49
C ASN A 46 8.29 -9.89 21.89
N ASP A 47 7.40 -9.66 20.94
CA ASP A 47 6.12 -8.98 21.18
C ASP A 47 4.96 -9.98 21.37
N ALA A 48 5.20 -11.29 21.22
CA ALA A 48 4.19 -12.32 21.47
C ALA A 48 3.63 -12.23 22.90
N GLY A 49 2.32 -12.36 23.03
CA GLY A 49 1.58 -12.26 24.29
C GLY A 49 1.33 -10.84 24.80
N LYS A 50 2.00 -9.81 24.26
CA LYS A 50 1.76 -8.42 24.67
C LYS A 50 0.49 -7.86 24.03
N PRO A 51 -0.35 -7.11 24.75
CA PRO A 51 -1.42 -6.33 24.12
C PRO A 51 -0.85 -5.35 23.09
N LEU A 52 -1.53 -5.22 21.93
CA LEU A 52 -1.07 -4.27 20.90
C LEU A 52 -1.02 -2.82 21.43
N ALA A 53 -1.94 -2.46 22.31
CA ALA A 53 -1.98 -1.17 22.97
C ALA A 53 -0.75 -0.89 23.89
N GLN A 54 -0.02 -1.91 24.33
CA GLN A 54 1.25 -1.73 25.04
C GLN A 54 2.36 -1.23 24.10
N LEU A 55 2.37 -1.69 22.85
CA LEU A 55 3.33 -1.25 21.84
C LEU A 55 2.93 0.12 21.26
N TYR A 56 1.63 0.36 21.15
CA TYR A 56 1.03 1.56 20.57
C TYR A 56 -0.03 2.14 21.51
N PRO A 57 0.35 2.97 22.50
CA PRO A 57 -0.58 3.50 23.50
C PRO A 57 -1.80 4.24 22.96
N ARG A 58 -1.69 4.78 21.73
CA ARG A 58 -2.82 5.39 21.00
C ARG A 58 -3.95 4.42 20.64
N LEU A 59 -3.69 3.11 20.71
CA LEU A 59 -4.68 2.05 20.44
C LEU A 59 -5.38 1.54 21.74
N ARG A 60 -5.11 2.16 22.89
CA ARG A 60 -5.77 1.82 24.14
C ARG A 60 -7.28 1.99 23.98
N ASP A 61 -8.03 1.01 24.47
CA ASP A 61 -9.50 0.92 24.36
C ASP A 61 -10.05 0.78 22.93
N VAL A 62 -9.15 0.70 21.92
CA VAL A 62 -9.52 0.42 20.52
C VAL A 62 -9.13 -1.02 20.15
N VAL A 63 -7.88 -1.43 20.43
CA VAL A 63 -7.38 -2.79 20.17
C VAL A 63 -6.62 -3.27 21.39
N ASN A 64 -7.32 -3.94 22.29
CA ASN A 64 -6.74 -4.49 23.53
C ASN A 64 -6.31 -5.95 23.41
N GLN A 65 -6.50 -6.57 22.25
CA GLN A 65 -6.14 -7.97 22.01
C GLN A 65 -4.63 -8.18 22.15
N PRO A 66 -4.20 -9.34 22.73
CA PRO A 66 -2.80 -9.73 22.74
C PRO A 66 -2.34 -10.17 21.34
N LEU A 67 -1.10 -9.89 21.02
CA LEU A 67 -0.40 -10.39 19.85
C LEU A 67 -0.17 -11.90 20.00
N GLN A 68 -0.84 -12.71 19.21
CA GLN A 68 -0.71 -14.16 19.28
C GLN A 68 0.53 -14.64 18.51
N PRO A 69 1.34 -15.58 19.04
CA PRO A 69 2.40 -16.21 18.26
C PRO A 69 1.77 -17.08 17.15
N LEU A 70 2.27 -16.96 15.92
CA LEU A 70 1.77 -17.70 14.77
C LEU A 70 2.51 -19.03 14.62
N GLY A 71 2.01 -20.08 15.26
CA GLY A 71 2.46 -21.45 15.07
C GLY A 71 1.49 -22.24 14.16
N GLU A 72 1.75 -23.55 14.01
CA GLU A 72 0.94 -24.44 13.15
C GLU A 72 -0.53 -24.50 13.56
N GLN A 73 -0.81 -24.53 14.88
CA GLN A 73 -2.18 -24.56 15.39
C GLN A 73 -2.96 -23.29 15.05
N GLN A 74 -2.33 -22.13 15.20
CA GLN A 74 -2.93 -20.84 14.85
C GLN A 74 -3.16 -20.73 13.34
N LEU A 75 -2.20 -21.20 12.53
CA LEU A 75 -2.37 -21.24 11.08
C LEU A 75 -3.54 -22.12 10.66
N ALA A 76 -3.68 -23.31 11.28
CA ALA A 76 -4.81 -24.20 11.05
C ALA A 76 -6.15 -23.54 11.47
N HIS A 77 -6.17 -22.84 12.60
CA HIS A 77 -7.33 -22.08 13.05
C HIS A 77 -7.72 -20.97 12.08
N ILE A 78 -6.75 -20.17 11.60
CA ILE A 78 -6.97 -19.11 10.59
C ILE A 78 -7.57 -19.72 9.31
N LYS A 79 -7.05 -20.88 8.85
CA LYS A 79 -7.60 -21.58 7.69
C LYS A 79 -9.08 -21.89 7.81
N GLN A 80 -9.54 -22.23 8.99
CA GLN A 80 -10.92 -22.66 9.25
C GLN A 80 -11.86 -21.47 9.49
N THR A 81 -11.39 -20.39 10.12
CA THR A 81 -12.28 -19.37 10.70
C THR A 81 -12.19 -18.00 10.03
N ALA A 82 -11.04 -17.65 9.43
CA ALA A 82 -10.86 -16.34 8.81
C ALA A 82 -11.47 -16.27 7.41
N GLN A 83 -12.22 -15.22 7.14
CA GLN A 83 -12.76 -14.89 5.81
C GLN A 83 -11.86 -13.89 5.08
N VAL A 84 -11.19 -13.01 5.83
CA VAL A 84 -10.21 -12.05 5.32
C VAL A 84 -8.92 -12.18 6.10
N VAL A 85 -7.79 -12.32 5.40
CA VAL A 85 -6.46 -12.41 6.01
C VAL A 85 -5.59 -11.27 5.46
N PHE A 86 -5.24 -10.32 6.32
CA PHE A 86 -4.25 -9.30 6.01
C PHE A 86 -2.85 -9.79 6.38
N ILE A 87 -1.90 -9.69 5.45
CA ILE A 87 -0.51 -10.07 5.65
C ILE A 87 0.37 -8.82 5.56
N ALA A 88 1.01 -8.45 6.67
CA ALA A 88 1.88 -7.28 6.80
C ALA A 88 3.25 -7.67 7.37
N THR A 89 3.84 -8.73 6.79
CA THR A 89 5.15 -9.32 7.18
C THR A 89 6.24 -8.96 6.18
N GLU A 90 7.45 -9.46 6.41
CA GLU A 90 8.53 -9.44 5.41
C GLU A 90 8.11 -10.23 4.16
N HIS A 91 8.73 -9.96 3.02
CA HIS A 91 8.25 -10.41 1.70
C HIS A 91 8.33 -11.92 1.52
N ASP A 92 9.44 -12.54 1.90
CA ASP A 92 9.66 -13.98 1.87
C ASP A 92 8.68 -14.74 2.78
N VAL A 93 8.45 -14.23 3.99
CA VAL A 93 7.46 -14.77 4.94
C VAL A 93 6.04 -14.64 4.37
N ALA A 94 5.72 -13.50 3.74
CA ALA A 94 4.40 -13.30 3.13
C ALA A 94 4.16 -14.28 1.97
N ALA A 95 5.15 -14.53 1.13
CA ALA A 95 5.05 -15.51 0.05
C ALA A 95 4.74 -16.93 0.57
N LEU A 96 5.41 -17.35 1.65
CA LEU A 96 5.13 -18.63 2.31
C LEU A 96 3.73 -18.68 2.93
N LEU A 97 3.29 -17.59 3.58
CA LEU A 97 1.96 -17.51 4.18
C LEU A 97 0.86 -17.56 3.13
N VAL A 98 1.03 -16.86 2.01
CA VAL A 98 0.08 -16.93 0.88
C VAL A 98 0.03 -18.35 0.34
N SER A 99 1.18 -18.99 0.09
CA SER A 99 1.23 -20.39 -0.35
C SER A 99 0.48 -21.33 0.59
N ALA A 100 0.58 -21.10 1.91
CA ALA A 100 -0.09 -21.92 2.90
C ALA A 100 -1.59 -21.64 3.04
N LEU A 101 -2.06 -20.40 2.81
CA LEU A 101 -3.42 -19.92 3.11
C LEU A 101 -4.32 -19.82 1.87
N HIS A 102 -3.75 -19.74 0.66
CA HIS A 102 -4.50 -19.54 -0.59
C HIS A 102 -5.18 -20.84 -1.03
N ASP A 103 -6.40 -21.06 -0.54
CA ASP A 103 -7.23 -22.23 -0.81
C ASP A 103 -8.50 -21.93 -1.63
N GLY A 104 -8.64 -20.71 -2.11
CA GLY A 104 -9.79 -20.23 -2.88
C GLY A 104 -11.03 -19.87 -2.05
N ASN A 105 -11.02 -20.08 -0.72
CA ASN A 105 -12.19 -19.88 0.13
C ASN A 105 -12.16 -18.56 0.92
N LYS A 106 -11.01 -17.88 0.96
CA LYS A 106 -10.83 -16.65 1.72
C LYS A 106 -10.19 -15.54 0.87
N LEU A 107 -10.38 -14.32 1.29
CA LEU A 107 -9.70 -13.16 0.73
C LEU A 107 -8.36 -12.97 1.44
N ILE A 108 -7.27 -13.03 0.67
CA ILE A 108 -5.93 -12.72 1.17
C ILE A 108 -5.54 -11.33 0.65
N VAL A 109 -5.07 -10.48 1.56
CA VAL A 109 -4.65 -9.10 1.27
C VAL A 109 -3.20 -8.96 1.69
N ASP A 110 -2.28 -9.04 0.72
CA ASP A 110 -0.85 -8.96 0.94
C ASP A 110 -0.35 -7.52 0.84
N LEU A 111 0.08 -6.95 1.96
CA LEU A 111 0.70 -5.62 2.02
C LEU A 111 2.21 -5.67 1.77
N SER A 112 2.79 -6.85 1.67
CA SER A 112 4.19 -7.04 1.32
C SER A 112 4.44 -6.82 -0.17
N GLY A 113 5.69 -6.95 -0.61
CA GLY A 113 6.03 -6.90 -2.03
C GLY A 113 5.93 -8.25 -2.75
N ALA A 114 5.55 -9.34 -2.06
CA ALA A 114 5.70 -10.71 -2.56
C ALA A 114 4.87 -11.05 -3.81
N HIS A 115 3.81 -10.30 -4.11
CA HIS A 115 2.91 -10.62 -5.21
C HIS A 115 2.69 -9.46 -6.20
N ARG A 116 3.62 -8.47 -6.23
CA ARG A 116 3.48 -7.26 -7.06
C ARG A 116 4.14 -7.37 -8.44
N LEU A 117 5.18 -8.21 -8.59
CA LEU A 117 5.94 -8.36 -9.83
C LEU A 117 5.47 -9.58 -10.62
N ALA A 118 5.86 -9.64 -11.92
CA ALA A 118 5.33 -10.63 -12.85
C ALA A 118 6.03 -11.99 -12.79
N SER A 119 7.32 -12.00 -12.48
CA SER A 119 8.15 -13.20 -12.62
C SER A 119 8.92 -13.52 -11.33
N ALA A 120 9.19 -14.81 -11.12
CA ALA A 120 10.04 -15.25 -10.01
C ALA A 120 11.46 -14.67 -10.08
N SER A 121 12.02 -14.50 -11.27
CA SER A 121 13.34 -13.89 -11.46
C SER A 121 13.43 -12.44 -10.99
N ASP A 122 12.32 -11.69 -11.02
CA ASP A 122 12.27 -10.34 -10.45
C ASP A 122 12.39 -10.37 -8.92
N TYR A 123 11.89 -11.43 -8.26
CA TYR A 123 12.02 -11.58 -6.81
C TYR A 123 13.44 -11.91 -6.40
N GLU A 124 14.14 -12.76 -7.13
CA GLU A 124 15.57 -13.01 -6.89
C GLU A 124 16.37 -11.70 -7.03
N ARG A 125 16.12 -10.95 -8.12
CA ARG A 125 16.85 -9.72 -8.43
C ARG A 125 16.61 -8.58 -7.45
N TYR A 126 15.35 -8.29 -7.12
CA TYR A 126 14.96 -7.08 -6.38
C TYR A 126 14.64 -7.33 -4.91
N TYR A 127 14.31 -8.57 -4.55
CA TYR A 127 13.92 -8.96 -3.20
C TYR A 127 14.88 -9.96 -2.55
N GLY A 128 15.74 -10.62 -3.33
CA GLY A 128 16.78 -11.52 -2.83
C GLY A 128 16.27 -12.87 -2.32
N PHE A 129 15.10 -13.35 -2.81
CA PHE A 129 14.57 -14.67 -2.48
C PHE A 129 13.94 -15.35 -3.69
N GLU A 130 13.99 -16.69 -3.71
CA GLU A 130 13.25 -17.52 -4.67
C GLU A 130 11.77 -17.59 -4.28
N HIS A 131 10.87 -17.27 -5.22
CA HIS A 131 9.44 -17.18 -4.92
C HIS A 131 8.82 -18.58 -4.78
N PRO A 132 8.29 -18.98 -3.60
CA PRO A 132 7.83 -20.36 -3.33
C PRO A 132 6.52 -20.74 -4.01
N PHE A 133 5.79 -19.76 -4.56
CA PHE A 133 4.46 -19.97 -5.14
C PHE A 133 4.24 -19.09 -6.37
N GLU A 134 4.95 -19.40 -7.47
CA GLU A 134 4.88 -18.62 -8.71
C GLU A 134 3.47 -18.54 -9.31
N ALA A 135 2.64 -19.58 -9.18
CA ALA A 135 1.28 -19.58 -9.68
C ALA A 135 0.43 -18.45 -9.07
N ALA A 136 0.71 -18.01 -7.85
CA ALA A 136 0.01 -16.91 -7.20
C ALA A 136 0.31 -15.56 -7.85
N LEU A 137 1.47 -15.40 -8.51
CA LEU A 137 1.84 -14.14 -9.19
C LEU A 137 0.85 -13.77 -10.29
N ASN A 138 0.30 -14.77 -10.99
CA ASN A 138 -0.69 -14.58 -12.05
C ASN A 138 -2.12 -14.46 -11.51
N GLN A 139 -2.35 -14.84 -10.26
CA GLN A 139 -3.68 -14.79 -9.61
C GLN A 139 -3.87 -13.52 -8.78
N ALA A 140 -2.76 -12.89 -8.38
CA ALA A 140 -2.79 -11.68 -7.58
C ALA A 140 -3.32 -10.49 -8.37
N VAL A 141 -4.39 -9.87 -7.87
CA VAL A 141 -4.91 -8.61 -8.38
C VAL A 141 -4.16 -7.46 -7.72
N TYR A 142 -3.68 -6.52 -8.52
CA TYR A 142 -2.97 -5.36 -8.01
C TYR A 142 -3.93 -4.38 -7.33
N GLY A 143 -3.69 -4.09 -6.05
CA GLY A 143 -4.60 -3.37 -5.17
C GLY A 143 -4.57 -1.85 -5.30
N LEU A 144 -4.38 -1.29 -6.50
CA LEU A 144 -4.57 0.14 -6.75
C LEU A 144 -6.07 0.38 -7.02
N ALA A 145 -6.82 0.64 -5.95
CA ALA A 145 -8.29 0.58 -5.91
C ALA A 145 -8.98 1.42 -6.98
N GLU A 146 -8.42 2.59 -7.32
CA GLU A 146 -8.97 3.53 -8.29
C GLU A 146 -8.88 3.03 -9.75
N TRP A 147 -8.02 2.03 -10.01
CA TRP A 147 -7.73 1.55 -11.37
C TRP A 147 -8.14 0.12 -11.63
N TYR A 148 -8.30 -0.70 -10.60
CA TYR A 148 -8.58 -2.13 -10.73
C TYR A 148 -9.86 -2.52 -9.97
N THR A 149 -10.88 -1.63 -9.99
CA THR A 149 -12.14 -1.80 -9.24
C THR A 149 -12.86 -3.10 -9.60
N ASP A 150 -12.97 -3.40 -10.89
CA ASP A 150 -13.71 -4.58 -11.38
C ASP A 150 -12.98 -5.88 -11.07
N GLU A 151 -11.66 -5.89 -11.24
CA GLU A 151 -10.81 -7.04 -10.90
C GLU A 151 -10.79 -7.27 -9.39
N LEU A 152 -10.71 -6.21 -8.60
CA LEU A 152 -10.74 -6.28 -7.14
C LEU A 152 -12.06 -6.83 -6.61
N ALA A 153 -13.17 -6.53 -7.27
CA ALA A 153 -14.49 -7.07 -6.89
C ALA A 153 -14.56 -8.61 -6.98
N GLN A 154 -13.67 -9.25 -7.73
CA GLN A 154 -13.60 -10.71 -7.90
C GLN A 154 -12.34 -11.35 -7.28
N ALA A 155 -11.43 -10.54 -6.73
CA ALA A 155 -10.14 -10.99 -6.24
C ALA A 155 -10.25 -11.98 -5.07
N GLN A 156 -9.36 -12.96 -5.04
CA GLN A 156 -9.10 -13.83 -3.89
C GLN A 156 -7.74 -13.56 -3.25
N LEU A 157 -6.80 -13.03 -4.04
CA LEU A 157 -5.51 -12.53 -3.59
C LEU A 157 -5.32 -11.11 -4.10
N ILE A 158 -5.10 -10.17 -3.19
CA ILE A 158 -4.86 -8.77 -3.50
C ILE A 158 -3.43 -8.42 -3.11
N ALA A 159 -2.63 -7.97 -4.08
CA ALA A 159 -1.30 -7.41 -3.86
C ALA A 159 -1.41 -5.89 -3.67
N VAL A 160 -1.40 -5.42 -2.44
CA VAL A 160 -1.50 -3.98 -2.13
C VAL A 160 -0.23 -3.27 -2.62
N PRO A 161 -0.33 -2.16 -3.37
CA PRO A 161 0.81 -1.41 -3.87
C PRO A 161 1.79 -0.96 -2.78
N GLY A 162 3.06 -0.80 -3.14
CA GLY A 162 4.00 -0.07 -2.31
C GLY A 162 3.60 1.40 -2.14
N CYS A 163 4.05 2.04 -1.07
CA CYS A 163 3.65 3.42 -0.79
C CYS A 163 4.13 4.41 -1.87
N TYR A 164 5.37 4.31 -2.34
CA TYR A 164 5.86 5.11 -3.47
C TYR A 164 5.15 4.78 -4.79
N PRO A 165 4.93 3.48 -5.16
CA PRO A 165 4.11 3.11 -6.30
C PRO A 165 2.69 3.68 -6.24
N THR A 166 2.02 3.67 -5.08
CA THR A 166 0.69 4.28 -4.94
C THR A 166 0.70 5.75 -5.34
N ALA A 167 1.61 6.56 -4.77
CA ALA A 167 1.72 7.98 -5.11
C ALA A 167 2.07 8.20 -6.58
N SER A 168 3.00 7.40 -7.12
CA SER A 168 3.48 7.56 -8.49
C SER A 168 2.47 7.11 -9.54
N LEU A 169 1.82 5.98 -9.33
CA LEU A 169 0.88 5.40 -10.30
C LEU A 169 -0.43 6.17 -10.37
N LEU A 170 -0.90 6.75 -9.27
CA LEU A 170 -2.06 7.65 -9.30
C LEU A 170 -1.80 8.91 -10.15
N VAL A 171 -0.53 9.28 -10.37
CA VAL A 171 -0.13 10.33 -11.31
C VAL A 171 0.07 9.79 -12.72
N LEU A 172 0.83 8.71 -12.87
CA LEU A 172 1.29 8.26 -14.19
C LEU A 172 0.19 7.60 -15.04
N LYS A 173 -0.73 6.88 -14.41
CA LYS A 173 -1.77 6.14 -15.15
C LYS A 173 -2.72 7.06 -15.92
N PRO A 174 -3.29 8.13 -15.36
CA PRO A 174 -4.15 9.02 -16.14
C PRO A 174 -3.40 9.77 -17.24
N LEU A 175 -2.10 10.03 -17.05
CA LEU A 175 -1.27 10.78 -17.99
C LEU A 175 -0.64 9.92 -19.09
N ALA A 176 -0.80 8.60 -19.06
CA ALA A 176 -0.03 7.67 -19.89
C ALA A 176 -0.08 7.98 -21.40
N SER A 177 -1.21 8.43 -21.92
CA SER A 177 -1.37 8.80 -23.34
C SER A 177 -0.82 10.18 -23.70
N LEU A 178 -0.59 11.06 -22.72
CA LEU A 178 -0.13 12.43 -22.92
C LEU A 178 1.39 12.57 -22.86
N LEU A 179 2.07 11.61 -22.23
CA LEU A 179 3.51 11.70 -22.01
C LEU A 179 4.29 11.32 -23.27
N ALA A 180 5.33 12.09 -23.59
CA ALA A 180 6.33 11.73 -24.59
C ALA A 180 7.01 10.39 -24.24
N ASN A 181 7.61 9.73 -25.24
CA ASN A 181 8.32 8.48 -25.04
C ASN A 181 9.74 8.72 -24.48
N LEU A 182 9.79 9.31 -23.29
CA LEU A 182 11.00 9.59 -22.53
C LEU A 182 10.82 9.02 -21.09
N PRO A 183 11.94 8.68 -20.42
CA PRO A 183 11.86 8.26 -19.02
C PRO A 183 11.24 9.37 -18.13
N VAL A 184 10.37 8.98 -17.23
CA VAL A 184 9.82 9.88 -16.21
C VAL A 184 10.75 9.91 -15.00
N ILE A 185 11.07 11.09 -14.51
CA ILE A 185 11.92 11.27 -13.32
C ILE A 185 11.02 11.40 -12.09
N ILE A 186 11.27 10.59 -11.07
CA ILE A 186 10.51 10.58 -9.82
C ILE A 186 11.47 10.74 -8.66
N ASN A 187 11.41 11.90 -7.98
CA ASN A 187 12.06 12.11 -6.69
C ASN A 187 10.99 12.04 -5.59
N ALA A 188 11.14 11.14 -4.65
CA ALA A 188 10.13 11.00 -3.60
C ALA A 188 10.78 10.95 -2.22
N VAL A 189 10.24 11.70 -1.27
CA VAL A 189 10.69 11.75 0.12
C VAL A 189 9.66 11.04 1.00
N SER A 190 10.10 10.07 1.80
CA SER A 190 9.27 9.34 2.76
C SER A 190 9.72 9.56 4.18
N GLY A 191 8.77 9.67 5.10
CA GLY A 191 9.04 9.59 6.52
C GLY A 191 9.62 8.22 6.93
N VAL A 192 10.34 8.20 8.06
CA VAL A 192 11.11 7.05 8.56
C VAL A 192 10.27 5.81 8.84
N THR A 193 8.97 5.96 9.08
CA THR A 193 8.08 4.80 9.30
C THR A 193 7.98 3.88 8.08
N GLY A 194 8.30 4.38 6.88
CA GLY A 194 8.39 3.58 5.66
C GLY A 194 9.52 2.54 5.67
N ALA A 195 10.55 2.74 6.50
CA ALA A 195 11.65 1.79 6.69
C ALA A 195 11.31 0.60 7.61
N GLY A 196 10.10 0.60 8.21
CA GLY A 196 9.63 -0.41 9.15
C GLY A 196 10.06 -0.13 10.59
N ARG A 197 9.61 -1.00 11.51
CA ARG A 197 9.82 -0.83 12.96
C ARG A 197 11.18 -1.32 13.46
N LYS A 198 11.81 -2.24 12.71
CA LYS A 198 13.14 -2.75 13.11
C LYS A 198 14.16 -1.61 13.07
N PRO A 199 14.94 -1.37 14.16
CA PRO A 199 15.97 -0.34 14.15
C PRO A 199 17.01 -0.60 13.05
N LYS A 200 17.36 0.46 12.32
CA LYS A 200 18.45 0.47 11.34
C LYS A 200 19.33 1.67 11.64
N GLN A 201 20.62 1.60 11.37
CA GLN A 201 21.55 2.67 11.67
C GLN A 201 21.08 4.02 11.11
N ASN A 202 20.67 4.07 9.86
CA ASN A 202 20.19 5.28 9.18
C ASN A 202 18.79 5.77 9.63
N THR A 203 18.14 5.07 10.55
CA THR A 203 16.86 5.49 11.16
C THR A 203 16.99 5.83 12.64
N LEU A 204 18.21 5.77 13.21
CA LEU A 204 18.49 6.21 14.57
C LEU A 204 18.56 7.74 14.63
N GLY A 205 18.03 8.33 15.68
CA GLY A 205 17.78 9.78 15.77
C GLY A 205 18.98 10.68 15.42
N ALA A 206 20.21 10.32 15.85
CA ALA A 206 21.42 11.08 15.55
C ALA A 206 21.91 10.94 14.10
N GLU A 207 21.63 9.78 13.47
CA GLU A 207 22.01 9.47 12.09
C GLU A 207 20.92 9.85 11.08
N LEU A 208 19.76 10.26 11.56
CA LEU A 208 18.61 10.57 10.72
C LEU A 208 18.83 11.88 9.96
N SER A 209 18.87 11.80 8.64
CA SER A 209 19.05 12.94 7.74
C SER A 209 18.20 12.76 6.49
N LEU A 210 17.95 13.87 5.77
CA LEU A 210 17.40 13.81 4.43
C LEU A 210 18.48 13.24 3.49
N GLN A 211 18.28 12.01 3.01
CA GLN A 211 19.25 11.34 2.16
C GLN A 211 18.58 10.43 1.12
N ALA A 212 19.17 10.39 -0.08
CA ALA A 212 18.78 9.40 -1.09
C ALA A 212 19.27 8.00 -0.70
N TYR A 213 18.50 6.98 -1.08
CA TYR A 213 18.89 5.58 -0.87
C TYR A 213 18.37 4.70 -2.01
N GLY A 214 18.96 3.51 -2.17
CA GLY A 214 18.51 2.52 -3.13
C GLY A 214 18.43 3.00 -4.59
N VAL A 215 19.33 3.93 -5.00
CA VAL A 215 19.38 4.47 -6.35
C VAL A 215 19.61 3.33 -7.35
N PHE A 216 18.77 3.21 -8.37
CA PHE A 216 18.71 2.14 -9.37
C PHE A 216 18.57 0.70 -8.82
N SER A 217 18.36 0.54 -7.51
CA SER A 217 18.24 -0.77 -6.87
C SER A 217 16.98 -0.91 -6.01
N HIS A 218 16.19 0.17 -5.87
CA HIS A 218 14.99 0.14 -5.05
C HIS A 218 13.89 -0.71 -5.68
N ARG A 219 13.36 -1.66 -4.93
CA ARG A 219 12.33 -2.63 -5.36
C ARG A 219 11.02 -2.01 -5.86
N HIS A 220 10.73 -0.76 -5.56
CA HIS A 220 9.55 -0.06 -6.08
C HIS A 220 9.72 0.44 -7.53
N GLN A 221 10.96 0.56 -8.04
CA GLN A 221 11.15 0.97 -9.44
C GLN A 221 10.50 0.00 -10.43
N PRO A 222 10.81 -1.32 -10.42
CA PRO A 222 10.17 -2.26 -11.33
C PRO A 222 8.65 -2.36 -11.14
N GLU A 223 8.15 -2.14 -9.92
CA GLU A 223 6.71 -2.08 -9.66
C GLU A 223 6.06 -0.88 -10.37
N ILE A 224 6.66 0.33 -10.27
CA ILE A 224 6.17 1.53 -10.96
C ILE A 224 6.23 1.33 -12.48
N GLU A 225 7.35 0.83 -13.01
CA GLU A 225 7.53 0.59 -14.44
C GLU A 225 6.49 -0.40 -15.00
N ARG A 226 6.27 -1.50 -14.28
CA ARG A 226 5.27 -2.52 -14.67
C ARG A 226 3.87 -1.92 -14.82
N TYR A 227 3.41 -1.19 -13.82
CA TYR A 227 2.01 -0.75 -13.76
C TYR A 227 1.75 0.61 -14.43
N SER A 228 2.79 1.39 -14.74
CA SER A 228 2.70 2.59 -15.58
C SER A 228 2.98 2.30 -17.06
N ALA A 229 3.57 1.16 -17.40
CA ALA A 229 4.12 0.83 -18.72
C ALA A 229 5.12 1.90 -19.22
N ARG A 230 5.88 2.53 -18.31
CA ARG A 230 6.85 3.60 -18.59
C ARG A 230 8.18 3.32 -17.92
N ALA A 231 9.28 3.62 -18.62
CA ALA A 231 10.59 3.69 -17.99
C ALA A 231 10.63 4.85 -16.99
N VAL A 232 11.14 4.60 -15.79
CA VAL A 232 11.28 5.62 -14.77
C VAL A 232 12.71 5.70 -14.22
N VAL A 233 13.13 6.91 -13.87
CA VAL A 233 14.31 7.14 -13.03
C VAL A 233 13.80 7.49 -11.63
N PHE A 234 13.85 6.52 -10.74
CA PHE A 234 13.28 6.65 -9.40
C PHE A 234 14.38 6.87 -8.36
N THR A 235 14.28 7.98 -7.63
CA THR A 235 15.18 8.32 -6.53
C THR A 235 14.40 8.50 -5.23
N PRO A 236 14.32 7.47 -4.38
CA PRO A 236 13.70 7.59 -3.07
C PRO A 236 14.63 8.30 -2.09
N HIS A 237 14.04 9.09 -1.20
CA HIS A 237 14.74 9.76 -0.11
C HIS A 237 14.09 9.39 1.23
N LEU A 238 14.92 9.23 2.25
CA LEU A 238 14.47 9.16 3.64
C LEU A 238 14.47 10.58 4.20
N GLY A 239 13.32 11.03 4.72
CA GLY A 239 13.17 12.35 5.32
C GLY A 239 13.27 12.30 6.84
N ASN A 240 13.68 13.42 7.46
CA ASN A 240 13.75 13.56 8.91
C ASN A 240 12.37 13.92 9.50
N PHE A 241 11.37 13.10 9.20
CA PHE A 241 10.02 13.18 9.77
C PHE A 241 9.42 11.76 9.87
N LYS A 242 8.36 11.62 10.64
CA LYS A 242 7.85 10.30 10.99
C LYS A 242 7.05 9.67 9.85
N ARG A 243 6.17 10.42 9.18
CA ARG A 243 5.07 9.90 8.40
C ARG A 243 4.80 10.75 7.17
N GLY A 244 4.28 10.14 6.11
CA GLY A 244 3.94 10.77 4.85
C GLY A 244 4.96 10.56 3.75
N ILE A 245 4.51 10.76 2.52
CA ILE A 245 5.32 10.77 1.29
C ILE A 245 4.94 11.99 0.47
N LEU A 246 5.94 12.68 -0.05
CA LEU A 246 5.80 13.63 -1.15
C LEU A 246 6.60 13.10 -2.33
N ALA A 247 5.93 12.83 -3.46
CA ALA A 247 6.54 12.47 -4.72
C ALA A 247 6.51 13.67 -5.68
N SER A 248 7.68 14.06 -6.20
CA SER A 248 7.84 15.07 -7.24
C SER A 248 8.16 14.34 -8.55
N ILE A 249 7.27 14.45 -9.52
CA ILE A 249 7.30 13.69 -10.78
C ILE A 249 7.49 14.67 -11.92
N TYR A 250 8.56 14.48 -12.68
CA TYR A 250 8.92 15.34 -13.81
C TYR A 250 8.77 14.55 -15.10
N ALA A 251 7.96 15.04 -16.02
CA ALA A 251 7.69 14.41 -17.29
C ALA A 251 7.68 15.42 -18.44
N THR A 252 7.92 14.94 -19.65
CA THR A 252 7.73 15.68 -20.88
C THR A 252 6.45 15.19 -21.53
N VAL A 253 5.52 16.10 -21.85
CA VAL A 253 4.31 15.76 -22.62
C VAL A 253 4.59 15.77 -24.12
N ALA A 254 3.71 15.16 -24.91
CA ALA A 254 3.74 15.22 -26.38
C ALA A 254 3.55 16.68 -26.86
N ASP A 255 3.85 16.93 -28.16
CA ASP A 255 3.96 18.31 -28.69
C ASP A 255 2.66 19.13 -28.58
N ASP A 256 1.50 18.49 -28.75
CA ASP A 256 0.20 19.15 -28.85
C ASP A 256 -0.61 19.14 -27.53
N VAL A 257 0.01 18.72 -26.41
CA VAL A 257 -0.69 18.61 -25.15
C VAL A 257 -0.87 19.97 -24.47
N SER A 258 -2.11 20.32 -24.21
CA SER A 258 -2.52 21.54 -23.53
C SER A 258 -2.80 21.32 -22.02
N HIS A 259 -3.01 22.43 -21.28
CA HIS A 259 -3.49 22.37 -19.89
C HIS A 259 -4.83 21.64 -19.78
N GLN A 260 -5.73 21.84 -20.76
CA GLN A 260 -7.04 21.20 -20.77
C GLN A 260 -6.94 19.68 -20.93
N ASP A 261 -5.98 19.18 -21.72
CA ASP A 261 -5.76 17.73 -21.86
C ASP A 261 -5.28 17.09 -20.56
N VAL A 262 -4.40 17.77 -19.82
CA VAL A 262 -3.94 17.31 -18.50
C VAL A 262 -5.08 17.32 -17.49
N GLU A 263 -5.91 18.38 -17.47
CA GLU A 263 -7.08 18.46 -16.61
C GLU A 263 -8.09 17.34 -16.94
N GLN A 264 -8.35 17.11 -18.23
CA GLN A 264 -9.22 16.03 -18.71
C GLN A 264 -8.69 14.65 -18.32
N ALA A 265 -7.38 14.41 -18.40
CA ALA A 265 -6.76 13.17 -17.97
C ALA A 265 -7.02 12.88 -16.47
N PHE A 266 -6.88 13.89 -15.63
CA PHE A 266 -7.15 13.75 -14.20
C PHE A 266 -8.64 13.72 -13.84
N SER A 267 -9.55 14.01 -14.77
CA SER A 267 -11.00 13.95 -14.52
C SER A 267 -11.50 12.55 -14.14
N VAL A 268 -10.73 11.49 -14.44
CA VAL A 268 -10.98 10.12 -13.98
C VAL A 268 -11.15 10.03 -12.46
N TYR A 269 -10.52 10.93 -11.71
CA TYR A 269 -10.60 10.96 -10.25
C TYR A 269 -11.81 11.72 -9.67
N GLN A 270 -12.62 12.39 -10.49
CA GLN A 270 -13.81 13.11 -10.00
C GLN A 270 -14.80 12.21 -9.23
N LYS A 271 -14.80 10.90 -9.53
CA LYS A 271 -15.64 9.90 -8.85
C LYS A 271 -14.86 9.01 -7.87
N GLN A 272 -13.58 9.30 -7.65
CA GLN A 272 -12.72 8.52 -6.77
C GLN A 272 -12.55 9.25 -5.42
N PRO A 273 -13.23 8.79 -4.37
CA PRO A 273 -13.36 9.56 -3.14
C PRO A 273 -12.04 9.72 -2.35
N CYS A 274 -11.04 8.90 -2.65
CA CYS A 274 -9.74 8.92 -1.96
C CYS A 274 -8.64 9.67 -2.71
N VAL A 275 -8.95 10.32 -3.84
CA VAL A 275 -7.97 11.10 -4.63
C VAL A 275 -8.53 12.51 -4.84
N ARG A 276 -7.73 13.51 -4.49
CA ARG A 276 -8.05 14.93 -4.68
C ARG A 276 -7.03 15.55 -5.65
N VAL A 277 -7.50 16.24 -6.67
CA VAL A 277 -6.65 16.84 -7.71
C VAL A 277 -6.88 18.32 -7.80
N GLY A 278 -5.80 19.11 -7.86
CA GLY A 278 -5.83 20.56 -8.01
C GLY A 278 -4.86 21.06 -9.09
N HIS A 279 -5.35 21.88 -10.01
CA HIS A 279 -4.50 22.64 -10.95
C HIS A 279 -3.76 23.74 -10.20
N GLN A 280 -2.46 23.92 -10.47
CA GLN A 280 -1.57 24.87 -9.78
C GLN A 280 -1.55 24.71 -8.24
N HIS A 281 -1.97 23.55 -7.76
CA HIS A 281 -1.87 23.19 -6.36
C HIS A 281 -0.52 22.52 -6.08
N THR A 282 0.03 22.74 -4.91
CA THR A 282 1.24 22.06 -4.44
C THR A 282 0.90 21.40 -3.10
N PRO A 283 0.56 20.10 -3.10
CA PRO A 283 0.14 19.40 -1.90
C PRO A 283 1.28 19.28 -0.89
N ALA A 284 0.95 19.29 0.39
CA ALA A 284 1.90 19.07 1.47
C ALA A 284 1.57 17.78 2.22
N ILE A 285 2.58 17.16 2.84
CA ILE A 285 2.42 15.94 3.63
C ILE A 285 1.43 16.16 4.79
N GLN A 286 1.48 17.31 5.45
CA GLN A 286 0.59 17.65 6.58
C GLN A 286 -0.90 17.63 6.22
N ASP A 287 -1.25 17.80 4.92
CA ASP A 287 -2.64 17.85 4.46
C ASP A 287 -3.24 16.44 4.31
N VAL A 288 -2.39 15.42 4.30
CA VAL A 288 -2.77 14.02 4.10
C VAL A 288 -2.34 13.08 5.24
N GLU A 289 -1.51 13.54 6.17
CA GLU A 289 -1.13 12.73 7.34
C GLU A 289 -2.36 12.26 8.10
N HIS A 290 -2.36 10.99 8.49
CA HIS A 290 -3.45 10.32 9.21
C HIS A 290 -4.74 10.16 8.41
N THR A 291 -4.74 10.45 7.10
CA THR A 291 -5.89 10.28 6.21
C THR A 291 -5.67 9.19 5.15
N GLY A 292 -6.76 8.72 4.55
CA GLY A 292 -6.75 7.82 3.40
C GLY A 292 -6.68 8.54 2.05
N TYR A 293 -6.39 9.83 2.01
CA TYR A 293 -6.31 10.61 0.78
C TYR A 293 -4.95 10.50 0.07
N CYS A 294 -5.00 10.66 -1.25
CA CYS A 294 -3.89 11.10 -2.10
C CYS A 294 -4.21 12.47 -2.66
N ASP A 295 -3.38 13.47 -2.37
CA ASP A 295 -3.48 14.80 -2.95
C ASP A 295 -2.52 14.94 -4.12
N ILE A 296 -3.04 15.36 -5.27
CA ILE A 296 -2.28 15.56 -6.51
C ILE A 296 -2.39 17.01 -6.93
N GLY A 297 -1.24 17.60 -7.24
CA GLY A 297 -1.19 18.93 -7.84
C GLY A 297 -0.24 18.95 -9.02
N TRP A 298 -0.52 19.75 -10.06
CA TRP A 298 0.27 19.76 -11.28
C TRP A 298 0.47 21.14 -11.89
N HIS A 299 1.59 21.29 -12.60
CA HIS A 299 1.99 22.50 -13.31
C HIS A 299 2.54 22.12 -14.68
N LEU A 300 2.08 22.78 -15.73
CA LEU A 300 2.55 22.60 -17.10
C LEU A 300 3.15 23.91 -17.63
N ASN A 301 4.37 23.85 -18.17
CA ASN A 301 5.03 24.95 -18.84
C ASN A 301 5.64 24.47 -20.17
N GLY A 302 5.04 24.86 -21.29
CA GLY A 302 5.35 24.27 -22.58
C GLY A 302 5.13 22.75 -22.53
N ARG A 303 6.18 21.98 -22.78
CA ARG A 303 6.13 20.51 -22.71
C ARG A 303 6.58 19.94 -21.36
N GLN A 304 7.02 20.79 -20.43
CA GLN A 304 7.49 20.33 -19.12
C GLN A 304 6.32 20.24 -18.15
N LEU A 305 6.00 19.03 -17.71
CA LEU A 305 4.97 18.73 -16.72
C LEU A 305 5.64 18.34 -15.41
N ILE A 306 5.26 19.03 -14.34
CA ILE A 306 5.65 18.68 -12.97
C ILE A 306 4.37 18.33 -12.21
N VAL A 307 4.36 17.16 -11.60
CA VAL A 307 3.23 16.70 -10.78
C VAL A 307 3.73 16.33 -9.40
N PHE A 308 3.00 16.77 -8.39
CA PHE A 308 3.25 16.40 -6.99
C PHE A 308 2.14 15.46 -6.52
N ALA A 309 2.52 14.43 -5.77
CA ALA A 309 1.56 13.58 -5.07
C ALA A 309 1.96 13.42 -3.61
N ALA A 310 1.04 13.75 -2.70
CA ALA A 310 1.22 13.58 -1.27
C ALA A 310 0.27 12.50 -0.73
N ILE A 311 0.79 11.61 0.10
CA ILE A 311 0.02 10.55 0.78
C ILE A 311 0.54 10.32 2.19
N ASP A 312 -0.30 9.76 3.05
CA ASP A 312 0.18 9.08 4.25
C ASP A 312 0.73 7.69 3.86
N ASN A 313 2.03 7.44 4.12
CA ASN A 313 2.70 6.20 3.70
C ASN A 313 2.19 4.94 4.41
N LEU A 314 1.58 5.07 5.59
CA LEU A 314 1.02 3.96 6.36
C LEU A 314 -0.48 3.75 6.11
N LEU A 315 -1.19 4.76 5.61
CA LEU A 315 -2.61 4.70 5.29
C LEU A 315 -2.84 4.54 3.79
N LYS A 316 -2.95 5.62 3.02
CA LYS A 316 -3.16 5.51 1.57
C LYS A 316 -2.03 4.72 0.90
N GLY A 317 -0.81 4.81 1.42
CA GLY A 317 0.33 4.01 0.98
C GLY A 317 0.34 2.54 1.44
N ALA A 318 -0.59 2.10 2.31
CA ALA A 318 -0.63 0.74 2.86
C ALA A 318 -2.01 0.37 3.44
N ALA A 319 -2.29 0.67 4.72
CA ALA A 319 -3.39 0.10 5.47
C ALA A 319 -4.77 0.54 4.97
N SER A 320 -4.99 1.83 4.69
CA SER A 320 -6.30 2.28 4.17
C SER A 320 -6.53 1.85 2.74
N GLN A 321 -5.48 1.74 1.92
CA GLN A 321 -5.56 1.14 0.58
C GLN A 321 -5.99 -0.33 0.65
N ALA A 322 -5.43 -1.10 1.60
CA ALA A 322 -5.82 -2.48 1.82
C ALA A 322 -7.31 -2.60 2.21
N VAL A 323 -7.78 -1.77 3.12
CA VAL A 323 -9.20 -1.74 3.53
C VAL A 323 -10.09 -1.26 2.38
N GLN A 324 -9.68 -0.27 1.59
CA GLN A 324 -10.40 0.19 0.39
C GLN A 324 -10.59 -0.96 -0.62
N CYS A 325 -9.55 -1.77 -0.86
CA CYS A 325 -9.64 -2.95 -1.71
C CYS A 325 -10.60 -4.01 -1.15
N VAL A 326 -10.58 -4.25 0.16
CA VAL A 326 -11.53 -5.14 0.83
C VAL A 326 -12.96 -4.64 0.67
N ASN A 327 -13.21 -3.34 0.83
CA ASN A 327 -14.53 -2.75 0.61
C ASN A 327 -15.05 -3.03 -0.80
N LEU A 328 -14.23 -2.83 -1.84
CA LEU A 328 -14.58 -3.17 -3.22
C LEU A 328 -14.90 -4.65 -3.39
N ARG A 329 -14.06 -5.53 -2.81
CA ARG A 329 -14.26 -6.99 -2.86
C ARG A 329 -15.56 -7.43 -2.19
N LEU A 330 -15.99 -6.73 -1.16
CA LEU A 330 -17.22 -7.00 -0.42
C LEU A 330 -18.46 -6.28 -1.01
N GLY A 331 -18.28 -5.46 -2.06
CA GLY A 331 -19.36 -4.67 -2.64
C GLY A 331 -19.82 -3.51 -1.75
N LEU A 332 -18.97 -3.05 -0.85
CA LEU A 332 -19.21 -1.91 0.01
C LEU A 332 -18.73 -0.60 -0.64
N PRO A 333 -19.26 0.56 -0.23
CA PRO A 333 -18.66 1.84 -0.63
C PRO A 333 -17.17 1.88 -0.24
N GLN A 334 -16.32 2.37 -1.13
CA GLN A 334 -14.86 2.36 -0.98
C GLN A 334 -14.36 2.99 0.32
N THR A 335 -15.10 3.96 0.85
CA THR A 335 -14.71 4.79 2.00
C THR A 335 -15.11 4.25 3.36
N VAL A 336 -15.85 3.15 3.41
CA VAL A 336 -16.33 2.59 4.69
C VAL A 336 -15.14 2.24 5.60
N GLY A 337 -15.16 2.77 6.82
CA GLY A 337 -14.11 2.55 7.82
C GLY A 337 -12.78 3.26 7.53
N LEU A 338 -12.68 4.10 6.48
CA LEU A 338 -11.47 4.85 6.18
C LEU A 338 -11.45 6.20 6.92
N PRO A 339 -10.27 6.68 7.32
CA PRO A 339 -10.08 8.03 7.89
C PRO A 339 -9.96 9.04 6.74
N LEU A 340 -11.05 9.66 6.36
CA LEU A 340 -11.12 10.66 5.28
C LEU A 340 -11.42 12.04 5.84
#